data_1c265206adb84665c0a81695d478506e
#
_entry.id   1c265206adb84665c0a81695d478506e
#
_cell.length_a   1.000
_cell.length_b   1.000
_cell.length_c   1.000
_cell.angle_alpha   90.00
_cell.angle_beta   90.00
_cell.angle_gamma   90.00
#
_symmetry.space_group_name_H-M   'P 1'
#
loop_
_entity.id
_entity.type
_entity.pdbx_description
1 polymer ?
#
loop_
_entity_poly.entity_id
_entity_poly.type
_entity_poly.pdbx_seq_one_letter_code
_entity_poly.pdbx_strand_id
1 'polypeptide(L)'
;YAMTGHELRFQNGFDCQGLWVEVEVEKELGYGTKQEVVSHGIDKFVNECKKRVLRFAARQTEQSVRLGYWMDWDNPDELRKLAEYVGKDTEVTMTAPSGKQITDKADMLVSRLGNSEWGGSYFTFSTENNETIWTFLKKCFERGKVYRGHDVMPWSGRGGSAYSQMEVADGRKLSVHKSVFVRFPLKDREKEYLLIWTTTPWTLTSNVAAAINPDLEYVKLRAKKDDAVYYFAKDNLEYQRLSREFKEGFGRPEWSWPKDVPKLKTLAQIFKEQGGYEILETIKGAQMVGWE
;
A
#
# COMPACT_ATOMS: atom_id res chain seq x y z
N TYR A 1 -27.59 14.58 25.79
CA TYR A 1 -28.66 13.59 26.02
C TYR A 1 -28.62 13.04 27.45
N ALA A 2 -27.48 12.62 28.01
CA ALA A 2 -27.41 12.15 29.41
C ALA A 2 -27.96 13.20 30.40
N MET A 3 -27.59 14.48 30.22
CA MET A 3 -28.07 15.60 31.04
C MET A 3 -29.57 15.89 30.88
N THR A 4 -30.22 15.34 29.86
CA THR A 4 -31.65 15.46 29.59
C THR A 4 -32.43 14.14 29.93
N GLY A 5 -31.81 13.25 30.71
CA GLY A 5 -32.45 12.04 31.22
C GLY A 5 -32.49 10.86 30.27
N HIS A 6 -31.66 10.89 29.21
CA HIS A 6 -31.59 9.73 28.31
C HIS A 6 -30.53 8.75 28.84
N GLU A 7 -30.80 7.48 28.76
CA GLU A 7 -29.84 6.42 28.97
C GLU A 7 -28.95 6.31 27.74
N LEU A 8 -27.63 6.35 27.94
CA LEU A 8 -26.65 6.24 26.89
C LEU A 8 -25.79 4.99 27.09
N ARG A 9 -25.70 4.17 26.07
CA ARG A 9 -24.70 3.12 26.01
C ARG A 9 -23.40 3.71 25.53
N PHE A 10 -22.50 4.03 26.47
CA PHE A 10 -21.19 4.58 26.17
C PHE A 10 -20.16 3.47 26.21
N GLN A 11 -19.81 2.93 25.03
CA GLN A 11 -18.91 1.78 24.89
C GLN A 11 -17.72 2.10 23.99
N ASN A 12 -16.61 1.44 24.26
CA ASN A 12 -15.44 1.42 23.36
C ASN A 12 -15.68 0.45 22.18
N GLY A 13 -14.91 0.62 21.10
CA GLY A 13 -14.89 -0.30 19.97
C GLY A 13 -13.48 -0.72 19.62
N PHE A 14 -13.26 -2.02 19.44
CA PHE A 14 -12.00 -2.57 18.98
C PHE A 14 -12.09 -2.94 17.50
N ASP A 15 -11.24 -2.31 16.67
CA ASP A 15 -11.04 -2.71 15.28
C ASP A 15 -10.09 -3.91 15.24
N CYS A 16 -10.63 -5.04 14.82
CA CYS A 16 -9.98 -6.34 14.96
C CYS A 16 -9.44 -6.90 13.65
N GLN A 17 -9.60 -6.19 12.55
CA GLN A 17 -9.22 -6.64 11.22
C GLN A 17 -8.03 -5.86 10.67
N GLY A 18 -7.48 -6.39 9.57
CA GLY A 18 -6.49 -5.74 8.74
C GLY A 18 -5.06 -6.10 9.07
N LEU A 19 -4.16 -5.52 8.29
CA LEU A 19 -2.73 -5.82 8.29
C LEU A 19 -2.04 -5.57 9.64
N TRP A 20 -2.56 -4.71 10.48
CA TRP A 20 -2.04 -4.43 11.82
C TRP A 20 -1.97 -5.68 12.70
N VAL A 21 -3.00 -6.51 12.64
CA VAL A 21 -3.06 -7.75 13.41
C VAL A 21 -2.26 -8.83 12.70
N GLU A 22 -2.52 -9.02 11.39
CA GLU A 22 -1.89 -10.08 10.59
C GLU A 22 -0.37 -10.02 10.57
N VAL A 23 0.20 -8.85 10.22
CA VAL A 23 1.66 -8.69 10.12
C VAL A 23 2.37 -8.93 11.44
N GLU A 24 1.78 -8.52 12.54
CA GLU A 24 2.37 -8.75 13.85
C GLU A 24 2.30 -10.23 14.27
N VAL A 25 1.21 -10.92 13.95
CA VAL A 25 1.09 -12.37 14.18
C VAL A 25 2.04 -13.15 13.27
N GLU A 26 2.19 -12.77 12.00
CA GLU A 26 3.19 -13.33 11.09
C GLU A 26 4.61 -13.22 11.66
N LYS A 27 4.95 -12.06 12.23
CA LYS A 27 6.26 -11.84 12.89
C LYS A 27 6.42 -12.70 14.14
N GLU A 28 5.39 -12.81 14.98
CA GLU A 28 5.42 -13.65 16.17
C GLU A 28 5.60 -15.13 15.83
N LEU A 29 5.00 -15.59 14.72
CA LEU A 29 5.14 -16.95 14.21
C LEU A 29 6.38 -17.18 13.34
N GLY A 30 7.11 -16.11 12.99
CA GLY A 30 8.31 -16.17 12.16
C GLY A 30 8.04 -16.36 10.67
N TYR A 31 6.85 -16.01 10.18
CA TYR A 31 6.48 -16.16 8.77
C TYR A 31 6.95 -14.98 7.92
N GLY A 32 7.51 -15.29 6.76
CA GLY A 32 7.98 -14.31 5.77
C GLY A 32 7.07 -14.16 4.56
N THR A 33 6.16 -15.11 4.35
CA THR A 33 5.30 -15.17 3.16
C THR A 33 3.87 -15.55 3.51
N LYS A 34 2.91 -15.11 2.69
CA LYS A 34 1.50 -15.52 2.84
C LYS A 34 1.29 -17.02 2.62
N GLN A 35 2.16 -17.67 1.85
CA GLN A 35 2.10 -19.13 1.62
C GLN A 35 2.34 -19.92 2.92
N GLU A 36 3.19 -19.42 3.80
CA GLU A 36 3.43 -20.03 5.11
C GLU A 36 2.18 -19.95 6.01
N VAL A 37 1.45 -18.83 5.93
CA VAL A 37 0.15 -18.68 6.62
C VAL A 37 -0.86 -19.73 6.12
N VAL A 38 -0.96 -19.92 4.80
CA VAL A 38 -1.84 -20.92 4.20
C VAL A 38 -1.44 -22.33 4.63
N SER A 39 -0.14 -22.62 4.66
CA SER A 39 0.40 -23.92 5.08
C SER A 39 0.19 -24.20 6.57
N HIS A 40 0.20 -23.18 7.41
CA HIS A 40 -0.10 -23.28 8.85
C HIS A 40 -1.56 -23.69 9.09
N GLY A 41 -2.45 -23.22 8.21
CA GLY A 41 -3.90 -23.32 8.31
C GLY A 41 -4.52 -21.97 8.67
N ILE A 42 -5.42 -21.49 7.82
CA ILE A 42 -6.05 -20.16 7.97
C ILE A 42 -6.84 -20.07 9.27
N ASP A 43 -7.55 -21.12 9.65
CA ASP A 43 -8.30 -21.22 10.91
C ASP A 43 -7.41 -21.05 12.14
N LYS A 44 -6.26 -21.73 12.15
CA LYS A 44 -5.27 -21.61 13.23
C LYS A 44 -4.67 -20.21 13.29
N PHE A 45 -4.32 -19.65 12.13
CA PHE A 45 -3.81 -18.29 12.05
C PHE A 45 -4.82 -17.25 12.53
N VAL A 46 -6.09 -17.38 12.17
CA VAL A 46 -7.18 -16.51 12.64
C VAL A 46 -7.33 -16.63 14.16
N ASN A 47 -7.16 -17.80 14.74
CA ASN A 47 -7.19 -17.97 16.20
C ASN A 47 -6.02 -17.23 16.88
N GLU A 48 -4.82 -17.26 16.32
CA GLU A 48 -3.70 -16.45 16.85
C GLU A 48 -3.99 -14.95 16.73
N CYS A 49 -4.60 -14.50 15.64
CA CYS A 49 -5.05 -13.11 15.50
C CYS A 49 -6.08 -12.71 16.58
N LYS A 50 -7.09 -13.56 16.83
CA LYS A 50 -8.07 -13.33 17.90
C LYS A 50 -7.42 -13.28 19.27
N LYS A 51 -6.49 -14.19 19.58
CA LYS A 51 -5.72 -14.18 20.84
C LYS A 51 -4.96 -12.88 21.04
N ARG A 52 -4.29 -12.41 19.98
CA ARG A 52 -3.57 -11.15 20.03
C ARG A 52 -4.52 -9.98 20.28
N VAL A 53 -5.62 -9.87 19.55
CA VAL A 53 -6.65 -8.82 19.75
C VAL A 53 -7.13 -8.79 21.18
N LEU A 54 -7.52 -9.92 21.76
CA LEU A 54 -8.02 -10.01 23.14
C LEU A 54 -6.97 -9.57 24.18
N ARG A 55 -5.72 -9.98 24.03
CA ARG A 55 -4.62 -9.57 24.91
C ARG A 55 -4.40 -8.06 24.88
N PHE A 56 -4.40 -7.46 23.69
CA PHE A 56 -4.20 -6.02 23.55
C PHE A 56 -5.44 -5.22 23.95
N ALA A 57 -6.65 -5.74 23.70
CA ALA A 57 -7.88 -5.15 24.21
C ALA A 57 -7.89 -5.09 25.73
N ALA A 58 -7.49 -6.17 26.40
CA ALA A 58 -7.34 -6.19 27.86
C ALA A 58 -6.35 -5.11 28.34
N ARG A 59 -5.18 -5.03 27.72
CA ARG A 59 -4.15 -4.02 28.06
C ARG A 59 -4.64 -2.60 27.81
N GLN A 60 -5.28 -2.35 26.69
CA GLN A 60 -5.80 -1.02 26.35
C GLN A 60 -6.93 -0.62 27.30
N THR A 61 -7.80 -1.55 27.70
CA THR A 61 -8.85 -1.32 28.68
C THR A 61 -8.25 -0.88 30.03
N GLU A 62 -7.25 -1.60 30.55
CA GLU A 62 -6.55 -1.21 31.80
C GLU A 62 -5.97 0.20 31.71
N GLN A 63 -5.30 0.52 30.61
CA GLN A 63 -4.71 1.83 30.39
C GLN A 63 -5.76 2.93 30.34
N SER A 64 -6.87 2.69 29.65
CA SER A 64 -7.99 3.65 29.52
C SER A 64 -8.69 3.88 30.84
N VAL A 65 -8.96 2.84 31.60
CA VAL A 65 -9.53 2.94 32.97
C VAL A 65 -8.59 3.74 33.87
N ARG A 66 -7.29 3.47 33.80
CA ARG A 66 -6.26 4.21 34.58
C ARG A 66 -6.21 5.69 34.20
N LEU A 67 -6.48 6.04 32.94
CA LEU A 67 -6.56 7.41 32.47
C LEU A 67 -7.88 8.13 32.85
N GLY A 68 -8.82 7.40 33.46
CA GLY A 68 -10.09 7.92 33.90
C GLY A 68 -11.19 7.96 32.83
N TYR A 69 -11.05 7.20 31.74
CA TYR A 69 -12.13 7.08 30.77
C TYR A 69 -13.33 6.36 31.38
N TRP A 70 -14.45 7.02 31.41
CA TRP A 70 -15.69 6.48 31.92
C TRP A 70 -16.54 5.88 30.79
N MET A 71 -16.48 4.57 30.67
CA MET A 71 -17.15 3.79 29.64
C MET A 71 -17.65 2.46 30.25
N ASP A 72 -18.46 1.76 29.49
CA ASP A 72 -18.86 0.38 29.77
C ASP A 72 -17.73 -0.57 29.32
N TRP A 73 -16.83 -0.91 30.26
CA TRP A 73 -15.64 -1.68 29.98
C TRP A 73 -15.81 -3.19 30.27
N ASP A 74 -15.15 -4.01 29.44
CA ASP A 74 -14.93 -5.42 29.77
C ASP A 74 -13.96 -5.56 30.92
N ASN A 75 -14.06 -6.70 31.63
CA ASN A 75 -13.02 -7.07 32.60
C ASN A 75 -11.77 -7.54 31.84
N PRO A 76 -10.60 -6.89 32.02
CA PRO A 76 -9.36 -7.27 31.34
C PRO A 76 -8.92 -8.72 31.60
N ASP A 77 -9.18 -9.26 32.80
CA ASP A 77 -8.80 -10.63 33.14
C ASP A 77 -9.67 -11.66 32.44
N GLU A 78 -10.95 -11.36 32.24
CA GLU A 78 -11.84 -12.22 31.43
C GLU A 78 -11.40 -12.22 29.95
N LEU A 79 -11.00 -11.08 29.40
CA LEU A 79 -10.46 -11.02 28.03
C LEU A 79 -9.17 -11.84 27.88
N ARG A 80 -8.26 -11.77 28.85
CA ARG A 80 -7.04 -12.59 28.86
C ARG A 80 -7.34 -14.07 28.94
N LYS A 81 -8.28 -14.45 29.83
CA LYS A 81 -8.74 -15.80 29.98
C LYS A 81 -9.32 -16.34 28.67
N LEU A 82 -10.20 -15.59 28.00
CA LEU A 82 -10.72 -15.97 26.69
C LEU A 82 -9.58 -16.17 25.68
N ALA A 83 -8.58 -15.27 25.66
CA ALA A 83 -7.42 -15.39 24.77
C ALA A 83 -6.64 -16.70 24.94
N GLU A 84 -6.59 -17.26 26.14
CA GLU A 84 -5.91 -18.54 26.41
C GLU A 84 -6.65 -19.74 25.84
N TYR A 85 -7.97 -19.66 25.70
CA TYR A 85 -8.83 -20.77 25.30
C TYR A 85 -9.35 -20.69 23.85
N VAL A 86 -9.14 -19.59 23.14
CA VAL A 86 -9.48 -19.47 21.71
C VAL A 86 -8.85 -20.62 20.92
N GLY A 87 -9.65 -21.29 20.09
CA GLY A 87 -9.25 -22.43 19.28
C GLY A 87 -9.12 -23.75 20.05
N LYS A 88 -9.50 -23.79 21.33
CA LYS A 88 -9.53 -25.01 22.13
C LYS A 88 -10.98 -25.50 22.30
N ASP A 89 -11.19 -26.79 22.20
CA ASP A 89 -12.48 -27.41 22.42
C ASP A 89 -12.78 -27.59 23.92
N THR A 90 -12.81 -26.46 24.65
CA THR A 90 -12.97 -26.41 26.10
C THR A 90 -13.99 -25.35 26.46
N GLU A 91 -14.95 -25.68 27.31
CA GLU A 91 -15.87 -24.70 27.86
C GLU A 91 -15.20 -23.82 28.91
N VAL A 92 -15.55 -22.56 28.87
CA VAL A 92 -15.04 -21.53 29.77
C VAL A 92 -16.17 -20.73 30.32
N THR A 93 -16.20 -20.48 31.63
CA THR A 93 -17.16 -19.54 32.24
C THR A 93 -16.53 -18.14 32.27
N MET A 94 -17.23 -17.15 31.73
CA MET A 94 -16.86 -15.73 31.84
C MET A 94 -17.95 -14.96 32.58
N THR A 95 -17.57 -13.86 33.21
CA THR A 95 -18.49 -12.88 33.77
C THR A 95 -18.54 -11.67 32.84
N ALA A 96 -19.70 -11.44 32.23
CA ALA A 96 -19.94 -10.29 31.39
C ALA A 96 -19.95 -8.97 32.18
N PRO A 97 -19.72 -7.80 31.56
CA PRO A 97 -19.84 -6.50 32.23
C PRO A 97 -21.20 -6.25 32.92
N SER A 98 -22.27 -6.82 32.36
CA SER A 98 -23.62 -6.83 33.02
C SER A 98 -23.70 -7.65 34.29
N GLY A 99 -22.65 -8.37 34.69
CA GLY A 99 -22.62 -9.28 35.83
C GLY A 99 -23.18 -10.71 35.54
N LYS A 100 -23.64 -10.97 34.33
CA LYS A 100 -24.15 -12.28 33.90
C LYS A 100 -22.96 -13.26 33.74
N GLN A 101 -23.08 -14.42 34.38
CA GLN A 101 -22.15 -15.54 34.14
C GLN A 101 -22.64 -16.37 32.94
N ILE A 102 -21.69 -16.67 32.05
CA ILE A 102 -21.97 -17.37 30.80
C ILE A 102 -20.90 -18.44 30.62
N THR A 103 -21.35 -19.66 30.33
CA THR A 103 -20.46 -20.80 30.08
C THR A 103 -20.68 -21.30 28.64
N ASP A 104 -19.62 -21.30 27.86
CA ASP A 104 -19.62 -21.83 26.49
C ASP A 104 -18.13 -22.04 26.04
N LYS A 105 -17.92 -22.56 24.83
CA LYS A 105 -16.60 -22.57 24.20
C LYS A 105 -16.11 -21.15 24.02
N ALA A 106 -14.79 -20.93 24.22
CA ALA A 106 -14.20 -19.59 24.11
C ALA A 106 -14.50 -18.90 22.78
N ASP A 107 -14.49 -19.64 21.67
CA ASP A 107 -14.79 -19.08 20.35
C ASP A 107 -16.23 -18.56 20.25
N MET A 108 -17.18 -19.22 20.89
CA MET A 108 -18.59 -18.78 20.95
C MET A 108 -18.73 -17.53 21.83
N LEU A 109 -18.05 -17.48 22.97
CA LEU A 109 -18.05 -16.31 23.83
C LEU A 109 -17.42 -15.12 23.14
N VAL A 110 -16.27 -15.31 22.49
CA VAL A 110 -15.54 -14.26 21.73
C VAL A 110 -16.40 -13.73 20.57
N SER A 111 -17.12 -14.59 19.88
CA SER A 111 -17.97 -14.18 18.76
C SER A 111 -19.17 -13.30 19.17
N ARG A 112 -19.47 -13.21 20.47
CA ARG A 112 -20.59 -12.44 21.01
C ARG A 112 -20.18 -11.28 21.92
N LEU A 113 -18.87 -11.01 22.05
CA LEU A 113 -18.39 -9.87 22.83
C LEU A 113 -19.02 -8.56 22.35
N GLY A 114 -19.44 -7.74 23.29
CA GLY A 114 -20.05 -6.44 23.05
C GLY A 114 -21.51 -6.47 22.59
N ASN A 115 -22.17 -7.61 22.66
CA ASN A 115 -23.60 -7.66 22.41
C ASN A 115 -24.41 -6.86 23.46
N SER A 116 -25.66 -6.52 23.16
CA SER A 116 -26.47 -5.65 23.99
C SER A 116 -26.85 -6.26 25.36
N GLU A 117 -26.88 -7.58 25.49
CA GLU A 117 -27.20 -8.26 26.74
C GLU A 117 -26.04 -8.32 27.73
N TRP A 118 -24.80 -8.35 27.20
CA TRP A 118 -23.60 -8.51 28.01
C TRP A 118 -22.97 -7.19 28.41
N GLY A 119 -23.18 -6.13 27.58
CA GLY A 119 -22.47 -4.87 27.75
C GLY A 119 -21.02 -4.92 27.26
N GLY A 120 -20.20 -3.98 27.73
CA GLY A 120 -18.80 -3.90 27.40
C GLY A 120 -18.49 -3.30 26.03
N SER A 121 -17.24 -3.41 25.62
CA SER A 121 -16.75 -2.94 24.33
C SER A 121 -17.26 -3.82 23.20
N TYR A 122 -17.54 -3.24 22.02
CA TYR A 122 -17.83 -4.06 20.85
C TYR A 122 -16.52 -4.42 20.12
N PHE A 123 -16.55 -5.57 19.45
CA PHE A 123 -15.44 -6.08 18.66
C PHE A 123 -15.90 -6.27 17.22
N THR A 124 -15.16 -5.72 16.24
CA THR A 124 -15.56 -5.77 14.83
C THR A 124 -15.62 -7.20 14.26
N PHE A 125 -14.98 -8.17 14.89
CA PHE A 125 -15.10 -9.58 14.52
C PHE A 125 -16.36 -10.28 15.07
N SER A 126 -17.17 -9.61 15.89
CA SER A 126 -18.37 -10.27 16.46
C SER A 126 -19.37 -10.67 15.38
N THR A 127 -20.08 -11.75 15.62
CA THR A 127 -21.09 -12.27 14.69
C THR A 127 -22.17 -11.24 14.42
N GLU A 128 -22.69 -10.57 15.45
CA GLU A 128 -23.74 -9.55 15.31
C GLU A 128 -23.28 -8.35 14.46
N ASN A 129 -22.02 -7.91 14.62
CA ASN A 129 -21.46 -6.85 13.79
C ASN A 129 -21.38 -7.29 12.32
N ASN A 130 -20.86 -8.48 12.05
CA ASN A 130 -20.75 -9.02 10.70
C ASN A 130 -22.13 -9.22 10.04
N GLU A 131 -23.11 -9.75 10.75
CA GLU A 131 -24.47 -9.90 10.24
C GLU A 131 -25.13 -8.56 9.92
N THR A 132 -24.86 -7.54 10.73
CA THR A 132 -25.34 -6.17 10.48
C THR A 132 -24.72 -5.59 9.21
N ILE A 133 -23.41 -5.77 9.00
CA ILE A 133 -22.71 -5.34 7.78
C ILE A 133 -23.29 -6.08 6.56
N TRP A 134 -23.47 -7.40 6.64
CA TRP A 134 -24.06 -8.17 5.55
C TRP A 134 -25.49 -7.74 5.24
N THR A 135 -26.30 -7.42 6.26
CA THR A 135 -27.65 -6.88 6.09
C THR A 135 -27.62 -5.54 5.37
N PHE A 136 -26.67 -4.66 5.70
CA PHE A 136 -26.47 -3.40 5.00
C PHE A 136 -26.08 -3.62 3.53
N LEU A 137 -25.10 -4.49 3.28
CA LEU A 137 -24.65 -4.82 1.91
C LEU A 137 -25.79 -5.43 1.08
N LYS A 138 -26.60 -6.31 1.67
CA LYS A 138 -27.79 -6.88 1.03
C LYS A 138 -28.77 -5.79 0.59
N LYS A 139 -29.08 -4.84 1.48
CA LYS A 139 -29.96 -3.71 1.16
C LYS A 139 -29.38 -2.82 0.06
N CYS A 140 -28.06 -2.62 0.03
CA CYS A 140 -27.38 -1.90 -1.04
C CYS A 140 -27.48 -2.65 -2.37
N PHE A 141 -27.29 -3.96 -2.35
CA PHE A 141 -27.44 -4.82 -3.54
C PHE A 141 -28.87 -4.78 -4.11
N GLU A 142 -29.86 -4.96 -3.25
CA GLU A 142 -31.29 -4.89 -3.63
C GLU A 142 -31.69 -3.55 -4.25
N ARG A 143 -30.96 -2.47 -3.90
CA ARG A 143 -31.12 -1.12 -4.46
C ARG A 143 -30.24 -0.84 -5.68
N GLY A 144 -29.54 -1.84 -6.22
CA GLY A 144 -28.64 -1.69 -7.36
C GLY A 144 -27.40 -0.84 -7.10
N LYS A 145 -26.99 -0.67 -5.83
CA LYS A 145 -25.80 0.13 -5.46
C LYS A 145 -24.52 -0.71 -5.40
N VAL A 146 -24.64 -2.03 -5.40
CA VAL A 146 -23.51 -2.97 -5.43
C VAL A 146 -23.52 -3.67 -6.77
N TYR A 147 -22.43 -3.60 -7.49
CA TYR A 147 -22.26 -4.23 -8.79
C TYR A 147 -20.83 -4.74 -8.94
N ARG A 148 -20.62 -5.69 -9.85
CA ARG A 148 -19.28 -6.18 -10.18
C ARG A 148 -18.63 -5.25 -11.17
N GLY A 149 -17.42 -4.79 -10.85
CA GLY A 149 -16.64 -3.87 -11.69
C GLY A 149 -15.15 -4.12 -11.57
N HIS A 150 -14.37 -3.30 -12.29
CA HIS A 150 -12.92 -3.29 -12.25
C HIS A 150 -12.44 -1.89 -11.88
N ASP A 151 -11.38 -1.83 -11.08
CA ASP A 151 -10.70 -0.59 -10.74
C ASP A 151 -9.19 -0.81 -10.68
N VAL A 152 -8.42 0.27 -10.76
CA VAL A 152 -6.96 0.23 -10.66
C VAL A 152 -6.56 0.59 -9.24
N MET A 153 -5.87 -0.32 -8.59
CA MET A 153 -5.42 -0.14 -7.21
C MET A 153 -3.91 -0.42 -7.09
N PRO A 154 -3.15 0.40 -6.32
CA PRO A 154 -1.80 0.04 -5.94
C PRO A 154 -1.79 -1.26 -5.14
N TRP A 155 -0.88 -2.16 -5.48
CA TRP A 155 -0.81 -3.49 -4.89
C TRP A 155 0.56 -3.75 -4.27
N SER A 156 0.60 -4.31 -3.07
CA SER A 156 1.82 -4.81 -2.45
C SER A 156 2.07 -6.26 -2.85
N GLY A 157 3.07 -6.51 -3.69
CA GLY A 157 3.48 -7.88 -4.01
C GLY A 157 3.98 -8.65 -2.79
N ARG A 158 4.63 -7.97 -1.84
CA ARG A 158 5.12 -8.58 -0.60
C ARG A 158 3.99 -8.83 0.40
N GLY A 159 3.14 -7.84 0.62
CA GLY A 159 2.04 -7.94 1.59
C GLY A 159 0.83 -8.72 1.08
N GLY A 160 0.72 -8.95 -0.24
CA GLY A 160 -0.41 -9.64 -0.86
C GLY A 160 -1.74 -8.89 -0.71
N SER A 161 -1.70 -7.53 -0.64
CA SER A 161 -2.88 -6.70 -0.42
C SER A 161 -2.83 -5.40 -1.19
N ALA A 162 -3.99 -4.77 -1.37
CA ALA A 162 -4.11 -3.43 -1.94
C ALA A 162 -3.72 -2.36 -0.92
N TYR A 163 -3.23 -1.23 -1.42
CA TYR A 163 -3.01 -0.02 -0.63
C TYR A 163 -4.16 0.97 -0.83
N SER A 164 -4.56 1.63 0.25
CA SER A 164 -5.42 2.81 0.18
C SER A 164 -4.66 4.01 -0.37
N GLN A 165 -5.38 5.02 -0.85
CA GLN A 165 -4.77 6.27 -1.31
C GLN A 165 -3.99 6.98 -0.19
N MET A 166 -4.47 6.91 1.04
CA MET A 166 -3.79 7.51 2.20
C MET A 166 -2.47 6.78 2.50
N GLU A 167 -2.46 5.46 2.50
CA GLU A 167 -1.24 4.66 2.71
C GLU A 167 -0.18 4.95 1.63
N VAL A 168 -0.60 5.11 0.36
CA VAL A 168 0.31 5.50 -0.72
C VAL A 168 0.87 6.90 -0.51
N ALA A 169 0.05 7.86 -0.10
CA ALA A 169 0.50 9.23 0.16
C ALA A 169 1.48 9.30 1.34
N ASP A 170 1.14 8.67 2.46
CA ASP A 170 1.97 8.67 3.68
C ASP A 170 3.23 7.82 3.52
N GLY A 171 3.14 6.72 2.78
CA GLY A 171 4.25 5.81 2.50
C GLY A 171 5.23 6.28 1.44
N ARG A 172 4.93 7.39 0.74
CA ARG A 172 5.78 7.91 -0.34
C ARG A 172 7.15 8.29 0.19
N LYS A 173 8.18 7.68 -0.38
CA LYS A 173 9.59 7.98 -0.06
C LYS A 173 10.36 8.23 -1.33
N LEU A 174 11.30 9.17 -1.26
CA LEU A 174 12.29 9.34 -2.31
C LEU A 174 13.30 8.19 -2.21
N SER A 175 13.54 7.54 -3.34
CA SER A 175 14.54 6.49 -3.47
C SER A 175 15.45 6.80 -4.65
N VAL A 176 16.72 6.43 -4.52
CA VAL A 176 17.72 6.56 -5.58
C VAL A 176 17.89 5.21 -6.26
N HIS A 177 17.74 5.17 -7.57
CA HIS A 177 18.04 4.00 -8.37
C HIS A 177 18.64 4.40 -9.71
N LYS A 178 19.31 3.47 -10.36
CA LYS A 178 19.91 3.69 -11.68
C LYS A 178 18.83 3.71 -12.74
N SER A 179 18.89 4.69 -13.64
CA SER A 179 18.14 4.70 -14.90
C SER A 179 19.08 4.48 -16.07
N VAL A 180 18.55 4.03 -17.19
CA VAL A 180 19.35 3.61 -18.34
C VAL A 180 18.93 4.37 -19.58
N PHE A 181 19.92 4.84 -20.35
CA PHE A 181 19.72 5.23 -21.73
C PHE A 181 20.07 4.05 -22.64
N VAL A 182 19.12 3.63 -23.44
CA VAL A 182 19.26 2.49 -24.34
C VAL A 182 19.39 2.98 -25.77
N ARG A 183 20.30 2.39 -26.50
CA ARG A 183 20.54 2.64 -27.92
C ARG A 183 19.86 1.56 -28.75
N PHE A 184 18.79 1.86 -29.44
CA PHE A 184 18.19 0.95 -30.41
C PHE A 184 18.78 1.24 -31.78
N PRO A 185 19.53 0.29 -32.39
CA PRO A 185 20.10 0.49 -33.70
C PRO A 185 19.00 0.62 -34.76
N LEU A 186 19.19 1.53 -35.69
CA LEU A 186 18.31 1.67 -36.83
C LEU A 186 18.81 0.75 -37.96
N LYS A 187 17.88 0.00 -38.55
CA LYS A 187 18.18 -0.91 -39.66
C LYS A 187 18.74 -0.13 -40.85
N ASP A 188 19.70 -0.71 -41.51
CA ASP A 188 20.39 -0.15 -42.68
C ASP A 188 21.03 1.23 -42.49
N ARG A 189 21.28 1.64 -41.21
CA ARG A 189 21.96 2.88 -40.86
C ARG A 189 23.12 2.59 -39.91
N GLU A 190 24.33 2.65 -40.43
CA GLU A 190 25.52 2.37 -39.64
C GLU A 190 25.74 3.43 -38.56
N LYS A 191 25.90 2.97 -37.29
CA LYS A 191 26.11 3.82 -36.11
C LYS A 191 24.99 4.84 -35.82
N GLU A 192 23.78 4.65 -36.35
CA GLU A 192 22.64 5.49 -36.05
C GLU A 192 21.68 4.76 -35.10
N TYR A 193 21.21 5.45 -34.05
CA TYR A 193 20.46 4.87 -32.96
C TYR A 193 19.30 5.74 -32.53
N LEU A 194 18.16 5.15 -32.23
CA LEU A 194 17.13 5.79 -31.43
C LEU A 194 17.53 5.70 -29.95
N LEU A 195 17.63 6.84 -29.27
CA LEU A 195 18.02 6.93 -27.87
C LEU A 195 16.77 7.00 -26.99
N ILE A 196 16.59 6.00 -26.13
CA ILE A 196 15.45 5.88 -25.23
C ILE A 196 15.92 5.83 -23.77
N TRP A 197 15.23 6.56 -22.92
CA TRP A 197 15.48 6.54 -21.48
C TRP A 197 14.43 5.68 -20.77
N THR A 198 14.88 4.84 -19.83
CA THR A 198 13.98 4.03 -19.01
C THR A 198 14.47 3.94 -17.56
N THR A 199 13.51 3.91 -16.63
CA THR A 199 13.71 3.58 -15.21
C THR A 199 13.49 2.09 -14.95
N THR A 200 12.96 1.36 -15.92
CA THR A 200 12.52 -0.04 -15.79
C THR A 200 13.17 -0.92 -16.87
N PRO A 201 14.51 -1.09 -16.85
CA PRO A 201 15.23 -1.77 -17.93
C PRO A 201 14.84 -3.25 -18.12
N TRP A 202 14.24 -3.88 -17.13
CA TRP A 202 13.71 -5.26 -17.22
C TRP A 202 12.52 -5.41 -18.18
N THR A 203 11.90 -4.31 -18.62
CA THR A 203 10.83 -4.34 -19.63
C THR A 203 11.34 -4.37 -21.07
N LEU A 204 12.64 -4.20 -21.30
CA LEU A 204 13.25 -4.15 -22.64
C LEU A 204 13.00 -5.42 -23.46
N THR A 205 12.92 -6.56 -22.81
CA THR A 205 12.64 -7.86 -23.48
C THR A 205 11.24 -7.94 -24.10
N SER A 206 10.34 -7.04 -23.71
CA SER A 206 8.95 -6.99 -24.21
C SER A 206 8.72 -5.85 -25.22
N ASN A 207 9.77 -5.11 -25.59
CA ASN A 207 9.65 -4.02 -26.54
C ASN A 207 9.44 -4.56 -27.96
N VAL A 208 8.44 -4.00 -28.64
CA VAL A 208 8.09 -4.37 -30.02
C VAL A 208 8.33 -3.19 -30.98
N ALA A 209 7.99 -1.98 -30.55
CA ALA A 209 8.11 -0.77 -31.35
C ALA A 209 8.34 0.47 -30.48
N ALA A 210 8.87 1.53 -31.07
CA ALA A 210 8.96 2.85 -30.47
C ALA A 210 7.80 3.74 -30.95
N ALA A 211 7.03 4.29 -30.01
CA ALA A 211 5.99 5.27 -30.34
C ALA A 211 6.63 6.66 -30.51
N ILE A 212 6.37 7.30 -31.63
CA ILE A 212 6.87 8.63 -31.98
C ILE A 212 5.70 9.59 -32.14
N ASN A 213 5.80 10.77 -31.56
CA ASN A 213 4.86 11.84 -31.82
C ASN A 213 5.21 12.54 -33.14
N PRO A 214 4.34 12.50 -34.16
CA PRO A 214 4.66 13.04 -35.47
C PRO A 214 4.85 14.56 -35.49
N ASP A 215 4.25 15.28 -34.56
CA ASP A 215 4.28 16.75 -34.52
C ASP A 215 5.49 17.32 -33.78
N LEU A 216 6.19 16.50 -32.97
CA LEU A 216 7.38 16.92 -32.23
C LEU A 216 8.61 16.99 -33.12
N GLU A 217 9.55 17.82 -32.69
CA GLU A 217 10.90 17.90 -33.29
C GLU A 217 11.84 16.91 -32.60
N TYR A 218 12.64 16.22 -33.40
CA TYR A 218 13.68 15.29 -32.98
C TYR A 218 15.02 15.79 -33.48
N VAL A 219 16.04 15.71 -32.64
CA VAL A 219 17.40 16.03 -33.05
C VAL A 219 18.09 14.80 -33.60
N LYS A 220 18.86 15.00 -34.67
CA LYS A 220 19.92 14.12 -35.15
C LYS A 220 21.22 14.63 -34.57
N LEU A 221 21.77 13.96 -33.57
CA LEU A 221 22.93 14.39 -32.80
C LEU A 221 24.09 13.40 -32.97
N ARG A 222 25.28 13.88 -33.36
CA ARG A 222 26.50 13.09 -33.41
C ARG A 222 27.29 13.26 -32.11
N ALA A 223 27.60 12.17 -31.42
CA ALA A 223 28.50 12.18 -30.28
C ALA A 223 29.95 12.07 -30.70
N LYS A 224 30.81 12.94 -30.18
CA LYS A 224 32.25 12.98 -30.57
C LYS A 224 33.06 11.80 -29.98
N LYS A 225 32.54 11.14 -28.95
CA LYS A 225 33.17 10.01 -28.27
C LYS A 225 33.36 8.78 -29.17
N ASP A 226 32.32 8.41 -29.90
CA ASP A 226 32.23 7.17 -30.67
C ASP A 226 31.74 7.37 -32.12
N ASP A 227 31.59 8.63 -32.51
CA ASP A 227 31.03 9.04 -33.80
C ASP A 227 29.61 8.48 -34.08
N ALA A 228 28.92 8.08 -33.03
CA ALA A 228 27.55 7.56 -33.14
C ALA A 228 26.55 8.70 -33.26
N VAL A 229 25.50 8.44 -34.03
CA VAL A 229 24.41 9.38 -34.23
C VAL A 229 23.18 8.92 -33.44
N TYR A 230 22.59 9.84 -32.71
CA TYR A 230 21.44 9.59 -31.84
C TYR A 230 20.25 10.41 -32.25
N TYR A 231 19.08 9.78 -32.26
CA TYR A 231 17.78 10.42 -32.46
C TYR A 231 16.97 10.39 -31.17
N PHE A 232 16.48 11.54 -30.74
CA PHE A 232 15.56 11.69 -29.59
C PHE A 232 14.85 13.04 -29.67
N ALA A 233 13.74 13.20 -28.92
CA ALA A 233 12.99 14.44 -28.90
C ALA A 233 13.87 15.62 -28.48
N LYS A 234 13.85 16.71 -29.27
CA LYS A 234 14.74 17.88 -29.14
C LYS A 234 14.71 18.48 -27.72
N ASP A 235 13.54 18.60 -27.15
CA ASP A 235 13.37 19.19 -25.82
C ASP A 235 14.06 18.39 -24.71
N ASN A 236 14.32 17.10 -24.95
CA ASN A 236 15.01 16.24 -23.99
C ASN A 236 16.52 16.54 -23.88
N LEU A 237 17.09 17.28 -24.83
CA LEU A 237 18.53 17.60 -24.80
C LEU A 237 18.92 18.42 -23.56
N GLU A 238 18.15 19.48 -23.26
CA GLU A 238 18.37 20.37 -22.11
C GLU A 238 17.35 20.13 -20.98
N TYR A 239 16.48 19.11 -21.10
CA TYR A 239 15.49 18.83 -20.09
C TYR A 239 16.11 18.36 -18.78
N GLN A 240 15.89 19.13 -17.74
CA GLN A 240 16.26 18.73 -16.39
C GLN A 240 15.11 17.91 -15.77
N ARG A 241 15.33 16.60 -15.69
CA ARG A 241 14.37 15.68 -15.10
C ARG A 241 14.05 16.05 -13.66
N LEU A 242 12.77 15.92 -13.29
CA LEU A 242 12.25 16.24 -11.96
C LEU A 242 12.44 17.71 -11.53
N SER A 243 12.65 18.63 -12.48
CA SER A 243 12.90 20.04 -12.16
C SER A 243 11.73 20.71 -11.43
N ARG A 244 10.50 20.31 -11.74
CA ARG A 244 9.30 20.80 -11.07
C ARG A 244 9.22 20.27 -9.66
N GLU A 245 9.38 18.98 -9.49
CA GLU A 245 9.35 18.29 -8.20
C GLU A 245 10.41 18.85 -7.25
N PHE A 246 11.60 19.17 -7.76
CA PHE A 246 12.64 19.81 -6.96
C PHE A 246 12.26 21.23 -6.52
N LYS A 247 11.62 22.01 -7.38
CA LYS A 247 11.15 23.35 -7.02
C LYS A 247 10.05 23.31 -5.98
N GLU A 248 9.16 22.35 -6.07
CA GLU A 248 8.04 22.14 -5.16
C GLU A 248 8.43 21.38 -3.88
N GLY A 249 9.72 21.00 -3.71
CA GLY A 249 10.21 20.25 -2.54
C GLY A 249 9.52 18.89 -2.38
N PHE A 250 9.05 18.29 -3.47
CA PHE A 250 8.23 17.07 -3.46
C PHE A 250 7.00 17.18 -2.52
N GLY A 251 6.43 18.38 -2.43
CA GLY A 251 5.32 18.68 -1.54
C GLY A 251 5.69 18.86 -0.06
N ARG A 252 6.98 18.97 0.24
CA ARG A 252 7.50 19.19 1.59
C ARG A 252 8.39 20.42 1.61
N PRO A 253 8.00 21.52 2.28
CA PRO A 253 8.76 22.78 2.29
C PRO A 253 10.17 22.64 2.85
N GLU A 254 10.37 21.72 3.80
CA GLU A 254 11.67 21.44 4.44
C GLU A 254 12.59 20.52 3.62
N TRP A 255 12.14 20.06 2.46
CA TRP A 255 12.92 19.11 1.67
C TRP A 255 14.17 19.78 1.07
N SER A 256 15.31 19.12 1.20
CA SER A 256 16.55 19.49 0.57
C SER A 256 17.17 18.30 -0.17
N TRP A 257 18.00 18.60 -1.17
CA TRP A 257 18.70 17.55 -1.92
C TRP A 257 19.61 16.75 -0.99
N PRO A 258 19.51 15.41 -0.96
CA PRO A 258 20.40 14.59 -0.14
C PRO A 258 21.87 14.78 -0.52
N LYS A 259 22.75 14.95 0.47
CA LYS A 259 24.18 15.27 0.26
C LYS A 259 24.92 14.22 -0.57
N ASP A 260 24.56 12.96 -0.40
CA ASP A 260 25.23 11.81 -1.01
C ASP A 260 24.60 11.39 -2.36
N VAL A 261 23.63 12.12 -2.87
CA VAL A 261 22.99 11.84 -4.14
C VAL A 261 23.51 12.77 -5.23
N PRO A 262 24.09 12.24 -6.32
CA PRO A 262 24.53 13.07 -7.45
C PRO A 262 23.36 13.84 -8.05
N LYS A 263 23.58 15.11 -8.39
CA LYS A 263 22.59 15.91 -9.11
C LYS A 263 22.29 15.28 -10.48
N LEU A 264 21.03 15.29 -10.87
CA LEU A 264 20.62 14.85 -12.20
C LEU A 264 21.21 15.77 -13.28
N LYS A 265 21.78 15.16 -14.32
CA LYS A 265 22.37 15.85 -15.47
C LYS A 265 21.40 15.84 -16.64
N THR A 266 21.43 16.91 -17.45
CA THR A 266 20.77 16.91 -18.76
C THR A 266 21.53 16.02 -19.74
N LEU A 267 20.90 15.63 -20.86
CA LEU A 267 21.58 14.89 -21.92
C LEU A 267 22.75 15.71 -22.50
N ALA A 268 22.57 17.02 -22.68
CA ALA A 268 23.62 17.91 -23.14
C ALA A 268 24.85 17.88 -22.23
N GLN A 269 24.67 17.91 -20.92
CA GLN A 269 25.77 17.79 -19.95
C GLN A 269 26.48 16.43 -20.05
N ILE A 270 25.69 15.33 -20.18
CA ILE A 270 26.25 13.98 -20.31
C ILE A 270 27.11 13.88 -21.59
N PHE A 271 26.62 14.36 -22.75
CA PHE A 271 27.36 14.34 -23.98
C PHE A 271 28.60 15.25 -23.93
N LYS A 272 28.53 16.45 -23.30
CA LYS A 272 29.69 17.34 -23.10
C LYS A 272 30.81 16.66 -22.29
N GLU A 273 30.47 15.98 -21.21
CA GLU A 273 31.41 15.22 -20.37
C GLU A 273 32.05 14.03 -21.12
N GLN A 274 31.37 13.48 -22.10
CA GLN A 274 31.84 12.37 -22.93
C GLN A 274 32.62 12.82 -24.16
N GLY A 275 33.05 14.07 -24.23
CA GLY A 275 33.85 14.58 -25.34
C GLY A 275 33.14 15.54 -26.28
N GLY A 276 31.88 15.81 -26.04
CA GLY A 276 31.06 16.76 -26.81
C GLY A 276 30.16 16.13 -27.86
N TYR A 277 29.40 16.96 -28.50
CA TYR A 277 28.44 16.57 -29.54
C TYR A 277 28.27 17.67 -30.60
N GLU A 278 27.67 17.29 -31.71
CA GLU A 278 27.25 18.17 -32.80
C GLU A 278 25.77 17.86 -33.16
N ILE A 279 24.96 18.90 -33.29
CA ILE A 279 23.59 18.75 -33.84
C ILE A 279 23.69 18.82 -35.35
N LEU A 280 23.40 17.72 -36.01
CA LEU A 280 23.48 17.62 -37.48
C LEU A 280 22.23 18.18 -38.13
N GLU A 281 21.05 17.83 -37.54
CA GLU A 281 19.76 18.16 -38.14
C GLU A 281 18.66 18.14 -37.06
N THR A 282 17.56 18.83 -37.33
CA THR A 282 16.28 18.68 -36.60
C THR A 282 15.22 18.22 -37.59
N ILE A 283 14.56 17.13 -37.28
CA ILE A 283 13.54 16.50 -38.11
C ILE A 283 12.20 16.41 -37.40
N LYS A 284 11.11 16.36 -38.12
CA LYS A 284 9.79 16.09 -37.55
C LYS A 284 9.59 14.59 -37.31
N GLY A 285 8.85 14.25 -36.24
CA GLY A 285 8.56 12.85 -35.93
C GLY A 285 7.83 12.13 -37.08
N ALA A 286 7.02 12.84 -37.85
CA ALA A 286 6.37 12.29 -39.02
C ALA A 286 7.36 11.68 -40.04
N GLN A 287 8.60 12.20 -40.12
CA GLN A 287 9.66 11.68 -41.01
C GLN A 287 10.29 10.39 -40.49
N MET A 288 10.08 10.06 -39.23
CA MET A 288 10.63 8.87 -38.54
C MET A 288 9.64 7.70 -38.53
N VAL A 289 8.40 7.93 -38.95
CA VAL A 289 7.37 6.87 -39.00
C VAL A 289 7.77 5.81 -40.02
N GLY A 290 7.76 4.55 -39.60
CA GLY A 290 8.14 3.42 -40.44
C GLY A 290 9.64 3.12 -40.50
N TRP A 291 10.47 3.80 -39.70
CA TRP A 291 11.86 3.38 -39.52
C TRP A 291 11.95 2.04 -38.78
N GLU A 292 12.87 1.20 -39.19
CA GLU A 292 13.13 -0.13 -38.60
C GLU A 292 14.49 -0.16 -37.89
#